data_1c9fd486a6d5957f13aae005a82fb3e4
#
_entry.id   1c9fd486a6d5957f13aae005a82fb3e4
#
_cell.length_a   1.000
_cell.length_b   1.000
_cell.length_c   1.000
_cell.angle_alpha   90.00
_cell.angle_beta   90.00
_cell.angle_gamma   90.00
#
_symmetry.space_group_name_H-M   'P 1'
#
loop_
_entity.id
_entity.type
_entity.pdbx_description
1 polymer ?
#
loop_
_entity_poly.entity_id
_entity_poly.type
_entity_poly.pdbx_seq_one_letter_code
_entity_poly.pdbx_strand_id
1 'polypeptide(L)'
;APIHSSVSGTVKKIDTVLMPNGTKAQAIVIDTDGEQTVDPAIQPPVVNSKEEFIEAVKQSGLVGLGGAGFPAHIKLNPKDKIEYLCINAAECEPYITADVREIMENHENVLYGISQVMKYVGIDKALIGIEDNKPEAIKLMQEKTAQMSNVEVVSLPSRYPQGAEKVLIEQCTGRQVPPGKLPSDVGCIVMNVASAGF
;
A
#
# COMPACT_ATOMS: atom_id res chain seq x y z
N ALA A 1 -6.78 7.19 -11.17
CA ALA A 1 -6.15 5.91 -11.50
C ALA A 1 -7.09 5.10 -12.39
N PRO A 2 -6.60 4.30 -13.32
CA PRO A 2 -7.40 3.34 -14.07
C PRO A 2 -8.10 2.34 -13.14
N ILE A 3 -9.20 1.77 -13.60
CA ILE A 3 -9.87 0.63 -12.97
C ILE A 3 -9.83 -0.51 -13.98
N HIS A 4 -9.16 -1.59 -13.61
CA HIS A 4 -9.02 -2.77 -14.44
C HIS A 4 -10.17 -3.75 -14.22
N SER A 5 -10.56 -4.48 -15.25
CA SER A 5 -11.51 -5.58 -15.09
C SER A 5 -10.88 -6.72 -14.31
N SER A 6 -11.60 -7.27 -13.34
CA SER A 6 -11.21 -8.48 -12.61
C SER A 6 -11.71 -9.77 -13.27
N VAL A 7 -12.36 -9.67 -14.43
CA VAL A 7 -12.96 -10.79 -15.16
C VAL A 7 -12.75 -10.63 -16.65
N SER A 8 -12.67 -11.75 -17.36
CA SER A 8 -12.79 -11.80 -18.83
C SER A 8 -14.24 -11.95 -19.28
N GLY A 9 -14.56 -11.48 -20.50
CA GLY A 9 -15.92 -11.53 -21.01
C GLY A 9 -16.25 -10.39 -21.97
N THR A 10 -17.52 -10.14 -22.17
CA THR A 10 -18.03 -9.11 -23.11
C THR A 10 -18.76 -8.00 -22.37
N VAL A 11 -18.41 -6.75 -22.66
CA VAL A 11 -19.13 -5.60 -22.10
C VAL A 11 -20.57 -5.59 -22.62
N LYS A 12 -21.52 -5.75 -21.70
CA LYS A 12 -22.96 -5.78 -22.03
C LYS A 12 -23.56 -4.38 -22.12
N LYS A 13 -23.27 -3.54 -21.13
CA LYS A 13 -23.76 -2.16 -21.05
C LYS A 13 -22.96 -1.33 -20.07
N ILE A 14 -23.11 -0.01 -20.19
CA ILE A 14 -22.74 0.93 -19.12
C ILE A 14 -24.03 1.31 -18.39
N ASP A 15 -24.05 1.18 -17.08
CA ASP A 15 -25.21 1.46 -16.24
C ASP A 15 -24.87 2.47 -15.14
N THR A 16 -25.89 2.93 -14.43
CA THR A 16 -25.72 3.82 -13.27
C THR A 16 -26.07 3.06 -11.99
N VAL A 17 -25.14 2.99 -11.07
CA VAL A 17 -25.33 2.35 -9.76
C VAL A 17 -25.33 3.37 -8.63
N LEU A 18 -26.10 3.08 -7.59
CA LEU A 18 -26.11 3.87 -6.36
C LEU A 18 -24.99 3.36 -5.46
N MET A 19 -24.08 4.25 -5.10
CA MET A 19 -22.98 3.96 -4.18
C MET A 19 -23.45 4.00 -2.72
N PRO A 20 -22.75 3.32 -1.79
CA PRO A 20 -23.11 3.34 -0.37
C PRO A 20 -23.18 4.73 0.27
N ASN A 21 -22.44 5.70 -0.26
CA ASN A 21 -22.46 7.10 0.18
C ASN A 21 -23.63 7.92 -0.40
N GLY A 22 -24.58 7.28 -1.11
CA GLY A 22 -25.73 7.94 -1.75
C GLY A 22 -25.44 8.63 -3.09
N THR A 23 -24.20 8.63 -3.57
CA THR A 23 -23.87 9.19 -4.90
C THR A 23 -24.13 8.17 -6.01
N LYS A 24 -24.31 8.65 -7.24
CA LYS A 24 -24.43 7.80 -8.42
C LYS A 24 -23.08 7.70 -9.12
N ALA A 25 -22.71 6.48 -9.53
CA ALA A 25 -21.51 6.20 -10.31
C ALA A 25 -21.85 5.38 -11.55
N GLN A 26 -21.04 5.53 -12.62
CA GLN A 26 -21.13 4.65 -13.77
C GLN A 26 -20.52 3.28 -13.44
N ALA A 27 -21.16 2.21 -13.91
CA ALA A 27 -20.71 0.84 -13.78
C ALA A 27 -20.67 0.19 -15.16
N ILE A 28 -19.60 -0.56 -15.43
CA ILE A 28 -19.49 -1.39 -16.62
C ILE A 28 -20.02 -2.78 -16.27
N VAL A 29 -21.08 -3.20 -16.94
CA VAL A 29 -21.66 -4.54 -16.77
C VAL A 29 -21.03 -5.47 -17.78
N ILE A 30 -20.42 -6.57 -17.28
CA ILE A 30 -19.72 -7.55 -18.11
C ILE A 30 -20.44 -8.90 -17.99
N ASP A 31 -20.81 -9.48 -19.13
CA ASP A 31 -21.19 -10.89 -19.20
C ASP A 31 -19.90 -11.71 -19.23
N THR A 32 -19.59 -12.39 -18.11
CA THR A 32 -18.34 -13.13 -17.94
C THR A 32 -18.36 -14.44 -18.72
N ASP A 33 -17.21 -14.82 -19.28
CA ASP A 33 -17.03 -16.11 -19.95
C ASP A 33 -16.60 -17.24 -18.98
N GLY A 34 -16.19 -16.89 -17.76
CA GLY A 34 -15.73 -17.83 -16.75
C GLY A 34 -14.29 -18.33 -16.93
N GLU A 35 -13.59 -17.88 -17.99
CA GLU A 35 -12.26 -18.35 -18.35
C GLU A 35 -11.14 -17.62 -17.60
N GLN A 36 -11.40 -16.40 -17.11
CA GLN A 36 -10.41 -15.53 -16.45
C GLN A 36 -9.16 -15.28 -17.31
N THR A 37 -9.36 -15.17 -18.63
CA THR A 37 -8.26 -14.95 -19.57
C THR A 37 -7.62 -13.59 -19.33
N VAL A 38 -6.31 -13.58 -19.09
CA VAL A 38 -5.53 -12.36 -18.97
C VAL A 38 -5.30 -11.77 -20.36
N ASP A 39 -5.48 -10.44 -20.50
CA ASP A 39 -5.19 -9.75 -21.74
C ASP A 39 -3.70 -9.90 -22.11
N PRO A 40 -3.37 -10.48 -23.28
CA PRO A 40 -1.98 -10.69 -23.68
C PRO A 40 -1.19 -9.39 -23.89
N ALA A 41 -1.87 -8.24 -24.01
CA ALA A 41 -1.22 -6.94 -24.06
C ALA A 41 -0.67 -6.47 -22.71
N ILE A 42 -1.09 -7.10 -21.60
CA ILE A 42 -0.56 -6.79 -20.26
C ILE A 42 0.86 -7.35 -20.15
N GLN A 43 1.83 -6.45 -20.01
CA GLN A 43 3.23 -6.78 -19.82
C GLN A 43 3.78 -6.04 -18.59
N PRO A 44 4.75 -6.62 -17.88
CA PRO A 44 5.44 -5.91 -16.81
C PRO A 44 6.02 -4.59 -17.32
N PRO A 45 5.85 -3.47 -16.60
CA PRO A 45 6.39 -2.19 -17.03
C PRO A 45 7.93 -2.19 -16.96
N VAL A 46 8.57 -1.55 -17.92
CA VAL A 46 10.00 -1.22 -17.85
C VAL A 46 10.13 0.12 -17.13
N VAL A 47 10.86 0.14 -16.02
CA VAL A 47 10.99 1.31 -15.15
C VAL A 47 12.46 1.64 -14.95
N ASN A 48 12.89 2.84 -15.37
CA ASN A 48 14.27 3.31 -15.27
C ASN A 48 14.39 4.65 -14.51
N SER A 49 13.27 5.35 -14.30
CA SER A 49 13.23 6.64 -13.61
C SER A 49 12.09 6.72 -12.59
N LYS A 50 12.14 7.75 -11.74
CA LYS A 50 11.05 8.06 -10.81
C LYS A 50 9.74 8.33 -11.54
N GLU A 51 9.80 9.09 -12.62
CA GLU A 51 8.64 9.49 -13.42
C GLU A 51 7.98 8.26 -14.04
N GLU A 52 8.77 7.34 -14.60
CA GLU A 52 8.28 6.07 -15.15
C GLU A 52 7.68 5.18 -14.05
N PHE A 53 8.30 5.14 -12.86
CA PHE A 53 7.76 4.43 -11.71
C PHE A 53 6.40 4.97 -11.29
N ILE A 54 6.26 6.29 -11.13
CA ILE A 54 4.99 6.92 -10.75
C ILE A 54 3.91 6.68 -11.82
N GLU A 55 4.26 6.76 -13.10
CA GLU A 55 3.31 6.46 -14.17
C GLU A 55 2.91 4.98 -14.19
N ALA A 56 3.84 4.04 -13.96
CA ALA A 56 3.54 2.61 -13.83
C ALA A 56 2.59 2.34 -12.66
N VAL A 57 2.85 2.91 -11.48
CA VAL A 57 1.94 2.83 -10.31
C VAL A 57 0.56 3.44 -10.62
N LYS A 58 0.50 4.52 -11.38
CA LYS A 58 -0.77 5.12 -11.80
C LYS A 58 -1.52 4.20 -12.76
N GLN A 59 -0.83 3.61 -13.73
CA GLN A 59 -1.42 2.71 -14.73
C GLN A 59 -1.86 1.38 -14.12
N SER A 60 -1.20 0.89 -13.07
CA SER A 60 -1.64 -0.30 -12.32
C SER A 60 -2.99 -0.08 -11.62
N GLY A 61 -3.41 1.17 -11.42
CA GLY A 61 -4.63 1.49 -10.70
C GLY A 61 -4.51 1.38 -9.18
N LEU A 62 -3.28 1.15 -8.65
CA LEU A 62 -3.05 0.94 -7.22
C LEU A 62 -3.57 2.10 -6.37
N VAL A 63 -4.36 1.75 -5.38
CA VAL A 63 -4.86 2.63 -4.33
C VAL A 63 -4.44 2.08 -2.96
N GLY A 64 -4.58 2.90 -1.92
CA GLY A 64 -4.31 2.45 -0.55
C GLY A 64 -5.28 1.35 -0.12
N LEU A 65 -4.79 0.12 0.03
CA LEU A 65 -5.58 -1.06 0.37
C LEU A 65 -5.95 -1.13 1.87
N GLY A 66 -5.33 -0.31 2.70
CA GLY A 66 -5.61 -0.23 4.14
C GLY A 66 -6.85 0.59 4.52
N GLY A 67 -7.74 0.94 3.58
CA GLY A 67 -9.06 1.52 3.87
C GLY A 67 -9.44 2.76 3.06
N ALA A 68 -8.65 3.83 3.04
CA ALA A 68 -9.05 5.12 2.44
C ALA A 68 -9.11 5.12 0.89
N GLY A 69 -8.52 4.13 0.22
CA GLY A 69 -8.51 4.06 -1.24
C GLY A 69 -7.79 5.24 -1.92
N PHE A 70 -6.85 5.89 -1.23
CA PHE A 70 -6.14 7.04 -1.79
C PHE A 70 -5.18 6.57 -2.90
N PRO A 71 -5.16 7.24 -4.08
CA PRO A 71 -4.32 6.82 -5.20
C PRO A 71 -2.83 6.80 -4.84
N ALA A 72 -2.19 5.62 -4.97
CA ALA A 72 -0.81 5.40 -4.55
C ALA A 72 0.18 6.29 -5.32
N HIS A 73 -0.02 6.49 -6.63
CA HIS A 73 0.84 7.35 -7.45
C HIS A 73 0.89 8.82 -6.99
N ILE A 74 -0.18 9.33 -6.35
CA ILE A 74 -0.18 10.68 -5.77
C ILE A 74 0.64 10.68 -4.49
N LYS A 75 0.44 9.68 -3.62
CA LYS A 75 1.18 9.54 -2.36
C LYS A 75 2.69 9.38 -2.59
N LEU A 76 3.08 8.61 -3.61
CA LEU A 76 4.48 8.33 -3.95
C LEU A 76 5.17 9.42 -4.78
N ASN A 77 4.48 10.52 -5.07
CA ASN A 77 5.06 11.69 -5.76
C ASN A 77 5.05 12.95 -4.88
N PRO A 78 5.71 12.92 -3.70
CA PRO A 78 5.79 14.07 -2.82
C PRO A 78 6.62 15.19 -3.47
N LYS A 79 6.33 16.43 -3.08
CA LYS A 79 7.11 17.62 -3.49
C LYS A 79 8.36 17.77 -2.64
N ASP A 80 8.27 17.41 -1.37
CA ASP A 80 9.33 17.55 -0.39
C ASP A 80 10.16 16.26 -0.28
N LYS A 81 11.38 16.39 0.27
CA LYS A 81 12.23 15.22 0.55
C LYS A 81 11.58 14.35 1.61
N ILE A 82 11.47 13.06 1.32
CA ILE A 82 11.01 12.03 2.26
C ILE A 82 12.22 11.31 2.84
N GLU A 83 12.22 11.15 4.15
CA GLU A 83 13.26 10.46 4.89
C GLU A 83 12.84 9.05 5.31
N TYR A 84 11.53 8.87 5.61
CA TYR A 84 11.00 7.60 6.10
C TYR A 84 9.84 7.10 5.26
N LEU A 85 9.92 5.82 4.89
CA LEU A 85 8.79 5.04 4.41
C LEU A 85 8.26 4.20 5.59
N CYS A 86 7.10 4.55 6.11
CA CYS A 86 6.43 3.79 7.17
C CYS A 86 5.47 2.79 6.55
N ILE A 87 5.74 1.51 6.70
CA ILE A 87 4.84 0.44 6.28
C ILE A 87 3.91 0.11 7.43
N ASN A 88 2.64 0.31 7.19
CA ASN A 88 1.57 0.05 8.15
C ASN A 88 1.13 -1.42 8.04
N ALA A 89 1.52 -2.20 9.03
CA ALA A 89 1.03 -3.55 9.28
C ALA A 89 0.44 -3.65 10.71
N ALA A 90 -0.05 -2.54 11.23
CA ALA A 90 -0.76 -2.46 12.51
C ALA A 90 -2.25 -2.67 12.27
N GLU A 91 -2.68 -3.90 12.41
CA GLU A 91 -4.05 -4.38 12.28
C GLU A 91 -4.84 -4.17 13.58
N CYS A 92 -5.16 -2.90 13.88
CA CYS A 92 -5.78 -2.55 15.17
C CYS A 92 -7.32 -2.70 15.18
N GLU A 93 -7.94 -2.90 14.02
CA GLU A 93 -9.38 -3.13 13.93
C GLU A 93 -9.72 -4.58 14.32
N PRO A 94 -10.74 -4.79 15.18
CA PRO A 94 -11.16 -6.13 15.58
C PRO A 94 -11.57 -7.01 14.38
N TYR A 95 -11.18 -8.28 14.42
CA TYR A 95 -11.47 -9.32 13.42
C TYR A 95 -10.83 -9.16 12.04
N ILE A 96 -10.02 -8.14 11.80
CA ILE A 96 -9.24 -8.02 10.57
C ILE A 96 -7.94 -8.80 10.70
N THR A 97 -7.58 -9.57 9.66
CA THR A 97 -6.38 -10.42 9.59
C THR A 97 -5.69 -10.36 8.23
N ALA A 98 -6.03 -9.37 7.40
CA ALA A 98 -5.51 -9.24 6.04
C ALA A 98 -4.00 -8.93 6.01
N ASP A 99 -3.57 -8.00 6.85
CA ASP A 99 -2.18 -7.53 6.86
C ASP A 99 -1.20 -8.59 7.41
N VAL A 100 -1.60 -9.29 8.47
CA VAL A 100 -0.78 -10.39 9.01
C VAL A 100 -0.67 -11.53 8.01
N ARG A 101 -1.74 -11.85 7.28
CA ARG A 101 -1.71 -12.87 6.23
C ARG A 101 -0.83 -12.44 5.06
N GLU A 102 -0.89 -11.18 4.66
CA GLU A 102 -0.02 -10.62 3.62
C GLU A 102 1.46 -10.80 4.00
N ILE A 103 1.81 -10.50 5.26
CA ILE A 103 3.16 -10.75 5.75
C ILE A 103 3.52 -12.24 5.70
N MET A 104 2.66 -13.10 6.24
CA MET A 104 2.98 -14.54 6.36
C MET A 104 3.07 -15.24 5.01
N GLU A 105 2.24 -14.85 4.05
CA GLU A 105 2.09 -15.54 2.77
C GLU A 105 2.83 -14.85 1.60
N ASN A 106 3.08 -13.53 1.69
CA ASN A 106 3.55 -12.72 0.55
C ASN A 106 4.69 -11.74 0.91
N HIS A 107 5.42 -12.00 2.00
CA HIS A 107 6.48 -11.09 2.48
C HIS A 107 7.56 -10.76 1.44
N GLU A 108 7.84 -11.65 0.50
CA GLU A 108 8.84 -11.42 -0.54
C GLU A 108 8.41 -10.28 -1.47
N ASN A 109 7.15 -10.27 -1.91
CA ASN A 109 6.62 -9.17 -2.71
C ASN A 109 6.52 -7.88 -1.89
N VAL A 110 6.14 -7.96 -0.62
CA VAL A 110 6.12 -6.80 0.29
C VAL A 110 7.51 -6.16 0.36
N LEU A 111 8.56 -6.94 0.62
CA LEU A 111 9.93 -6.42 0.71
C LEU A 111 10.45 -5.93 -0.64
N TYR A 112 10.09 -6.60 -1.73
CA TYR A 112 10.40 -6.14 -3.07
C TYR A 112 9.76 -4.78 -3.35
N GLY A 113 8.46 -4.63 -3.09
CA GLY A 113 7.75 -3.35 -3.27
C GLY A 113 8.33 -2.23 -2.41
N ILE A 114 8.65 -2.50 -1.13
CA ILE A 114 9.36 -1.55 -0.25
C ILE A 114 10.66 -1.08 -0.92
N SER A 115 11.46 -2.02 -1.44
CA SER A 115 12.73 -1.71 -2.08
C SER A 115 12.57 -0.84 -3.34
N GLN A 116 11.54 -1.11 -4.15
CA GLN A 116 11.23 -0.32 -5.34
C GLN A 116 10.78 1.10 -4.99
N VAL A 117 9.90 1.24 -3.99
CA VAL A 117 9.48 2.57 -3.50
C VAL A 117 10.67 3.36 -2.99
N MET A 118 11.51 2.76 -2.14
CA MET A 118 12.71 3.42 -1.62
C MET A 118 13.63 3.87 -2.74
N LYS A 119 13.90 2.99 -3.70
CA LYS A 119 14.78 3.26 -4.84
C LYS A 119 14.29 4.43 -5.71
N TYR A 120 13.04 4.38 -6.14
CA TYR A 120 12.53 5.33 -7.13
C TYR A 120 12.02 6.64 -6.53
N VAL A 121 11.51 6.62 -5.31
CA VAL A 121 11.12 7.85 -4.59
C VAL A 121 12.34 8.53 -3.95
N GLY A 122 13.42 7.78 -3.71
CA GLY A 122 14.65 8.29 -3.09
C GLY A 122 14.51 8.39 -1.57
N ILE A 123 14.05 7.31 -0.93
CA ILE A 123 13.85 7.23 0.52
C ILE A 123 14.97 6.41 1.15
N ASP A 124 15.60 6.97 2.18
CA ASP A 124 16.78 6.36 2.78
C ASP A 124 16.44 5.23 3.76
N LYS A 125 15.29 5.28 4.45
CA LYS A 125 14.93 4.32 5.49
C LYS A 125 13.46 3.91 5.42
N ALA A 126 13.20 2.59 5.56
CA ALA A 126 11.87 2.04 5.74
C ALA A 126 11.70 1.47 7.16
N LEU A 127 10.50 1.68 7.73
CA LEU A 127 10.10 1.21 9.05
C LEU A 127 8.80 0.41 8.90
N ILE A 128 8.83 -0.87 9.27
CA ILE A 128 7.67 -1.77 9.17
C ILE A 128 7.05 -1.89 10.57
N GLY A 129 5.93 -1.20 10.79
CA GLY A 129 5.22 -1.22 12.07
C GLY A 129 4.27 -2.39 12.16
N ILE A 130 4.52 -3.31 13.09
CA ILE A 130 3.72 -4.52 13.35
C ILE A 130 3.34 -4.53 14.82
N GLU A 131 2.08 -4.83 15.16
CA GLU A 131 1.65 -4.94 16.56
C GLU A 131 2.27 -6.13 17.27
N ASP A 132 2.59 -5.95 18.56
CA ASP A 132 3.27 -6.94 19.43
C ASP A 132 2.46 -8.23 19.66
N ASN A 133 1.16 -8.21 19.39
CA ASN A 133 0.30 -9.40 19.40
C ASN A 133 0.48 -10.29 18.14
N LYS A 134 1.42 -9.98 17.26
CA LYS A 134 1.77 -10.73 16.04
C LYS A 134 3.24 -11.20 16.07
N PRO A 135 3.69 -11.96 17.09
CA PRO A 135 5.10 -12.29 17.26
C PRO A 135 5.70 -13.09 16.11
N GLU A 136 4.91 -13.93 15.45
CA GLU A 136 5.37 -14.72 14.30
C GLU A 136 5.66 -13.84 13.07
N ALA A 137 4.80 -12.86 12.79
CA ALA A 137 5.00 -11.91 11.71
C ALA A 137 6.21 -11.00 11.98
N ILE A 138 6.39 -10.54 13.23
CA ILE A 138 7.55 -9.76 13.63
C ILE A 138 8.83 -10.56 13.42
N LYS A 139 8.87 -11.80 13.91
CA LYS A 139 10.04 -12.68 13.77
C LYS A 139 10.38 -12.93 12.30
N LEU A 140 9.39 -13.31 11.50
CA LEU A 140 9.57 -13.52 10.07
C LEU A 140 10.17 -12.30 9.37
N MET A 141 9.58 -11.12 9.60
CA MET A 141 10.06 -9.91 8.95
C MET A 141 11.45 -9.49 9.43
N GLN A 142 11.77 -9.67 10.72
CA GLN A 142 13.12 -9.44 11.25
C GLN A 142 14.16 -10.38 10.61
N GLU A 143 13.83 -11.65 10.45
CA GLU A 143 14.71 -12.61 9.76
C GLU A 143 14.94 -12.22 8.29
N LYS A 144 13.88 -11.84 7.58
CA LYS A 144 13.94 -11.49 6.15
C LYS A 144 14.61 -10.14 5.90
N THR A 145 14.54 -9.20 6.85
CA THR A 145 15.21 -7.89 6.74
C THR A 145 16.61 -7.86 7.35
N ALA A 146 17.10 -8.95 7.93
CA ALA A 146 18.38 -8.98 8.65
C ALA A 146 19.60 -8.50 7.83
N GLN A 147 19.56 -8.64 6.50
CA GLN A 147 20.59 -8.18 5.58
C GLN A 147 20.28 -6.80 4.93
N MET A 148 19.17 -6.18 5.31
CA MET A 148 18.71 -4.90 4.77
C MET A 148 18.96 -3.80 5.80
N SER A 149 20.14 -3.16 5.74
CA SER A 149 20.56 -2.16 6.75
C SER A 149 19.65 -0.92 6.84
N ASN A 150 18.83 -0.71 5.83
CA ASN A 150 17.93 0.44 5.69
C ASN A 150 16.44 0.09 5.88
N VAL A 151 16.13 -1.13 6.29
CA VAL A 151 14.76 -1.59 6.63
C VAL A 151 14.75 -2.10 8.06
N GLU A 152 13.85 -1.58 8.88
CA GLU A 152 13.74 -1.92 10.29
C GLU A 152 12.30 -2.35 10.62
N VAL A 153 12.16 -3.40 11.43
CA VAL A 153 10.87 -3.84 11.97
C VAL A 153 10.66 -3.25 13.35
N VAL A 154 9.57 -2.48 13.48
CA VAL A 154 9.19 -1.81 14.72
C VAL A 154 8.02 -2.55 15.35
N SER A 155 8.25 -3.12 16.54
CA SER A 155 7.17 -3.72 17.34
C SER A 155 6.36 -2.61 18.01
N LEU A 156 5.06 -2.60 17.75
CA LEU A 156 4.12 -1.57 18.21
C LEU A 156 3.19 -2.14 19.29
N PRO A 157 2.82 -1.36 20.31
CA PRO A 157 1.83 -1.80 21.28
C PRO A 157 0.48 -2.09 20.61
N SER A 158 -0.12 -3.26 20.93
CA SER A 158 -1.45 -3.62 20.43
C SER A 158 -2.53 -2.78 21.11
N ARG A 159 -3.01 -1.75 20.42
CA ARG A 159 -4.05 -0.84 20.91
C ARG A 159 -4.74 -0.12 19.75
N TYR A 160 -6.00 0.24 19.93
CA TYR A 160 -6.70 1.09 18.97
C TYR A 160 -6.47 2.59 19.30
N PRO A 161 -6.18 3.47 18.33
CA PRO A 161 -6.03 3.25 16.89
C PRO A 161 -4.55 3.21 16.43
N GLN A 162 -3.83 2.16 16.74
CA GLN A 162 -2.39 2.02 16.44
C GLN A 162 -2.07 2.18 14.94
N GLY A 163 -2.96 1.68 14.06
CA GLY A 163 -2.84 1.79 12.60
C GLY A 163 -3.21 3.16 12.02
N ALA A 164 -3.68 4.11 12.83
CA ALA A 164 -3.94 5.46 12.35
C ALA A 164 -2.63 6.12 11.87
N GLU A 165 -2.62 6.66 10.64
CA GLU A 165 -1.42 7.13 9.94
C GLU A 165 -0.51 8.02 10.78
N LYS A 166 -1.08 9.01 11.50
CA LYS A 166 -0.30 9.93 12.36
C LYS A 166 0.23 9.27 13.64
N VAL A 167 -0.52 8.33 14.20
CA VAL A 167 -0.11 7.55 15.37
C VAL A 167 1.05 6.63 14.99
N LEU A 168 0.93 5.94 13.84
CA LEU A 168 1.99 5.08 13.33
C LEU A 168 3.29 5.85 13.10
N ILE A 169 3.22 7.03 12.46
CA ILE A 169 4.40 7.86 12.23
C ILE A 169 5.10 8.21 13.55
N GLU A 170 4.34 8.65 14.55
CA GLU A 170 4.90 9.01 15.84
C GLU A 170 5.56 7.80 16.53
N GLN A 171 4.91 6.65 16.51
CA GLN A 171 5.44 5.43 17.12
C GLN A 171 6.69 4.90 16.40
N CYS A 172 6.74 4.99 15.09
CA CYS A 172 7.86 4.50 14.31
C CYS A 172 9.04 5.48 14.24
N THR A 173 8.78 6.80 14.22
CA THR A 173 9.81 7.81 13.93
C THR A 173 10.04 8.82 15.05
N GLY A 174 9.15 8.89 16.03
CA GLY A 174 9.12 9.95 17.05
C GLY A 174 8.62 11.31 16.51
N ARG A 175 8.24 11.42 15.22
CA ARG A 175 7.77 12.65 14.62
C ARG A 175 6.26 12.81 14.78
N GLN A 176 5.83 14.00 15.13
CA GLN A 176 4.41 14.34 15.24
C GLN A 176 3.96 15.11 14.01
N VAL A 177 2.89 14.64 13.37
CA VAL A 177 2.24 15.35 12.26
C VAL A 177 1.25 16.37 12.82
N PRO A 178 1.50 17.67 12.66
CA PRO A 178 0.62 18.71 13.23
C PRO A 178 -0.82 18.64 12.67
N PRO A 179 -1.82 19.21 13.37
CA PRO A 179 -3.17 19.35 12.83
C PRO A 179 -3.17 20.06 11.47
N GLY A 180 -3.94 19.52 10.52
CA GLY A 180 -4.03 20.06 9.16
C GLY A 180 -2.83 19.77 8.25
N LYS A 181 -1.77 19.14 8.76
CA LYS A 181 -0.58 18.76 7.99
C LYS A 181 -0.64 17.31 7.52
N LEU A 182 0.11 17.02 6.46
CA LEU A 182 0.26 15.70 5.86
C LEU A 182 1.53 14.99 6.38
N PRO A 183 1.63 13.67 6.28
CA PRO A 183 2.86 12.92 6.56
C PRO A 183 4.10 13.45 5.84
N SER A 184 3.97 13.90 4.60
CA SER A 184 5.06 14.50 3.81
C SER A 184 5.63 15.77 4.43
N ASP A 185 4.82 16.56 5.15
CA ASP A 185 5.30 17.78 5.84
C ASP A 185 6.30 17.46 6.97
N VAL A 186 6.33 16.19 7.42
CA VAL A 186 7.31 15.72 8.42
C VAL A 186 8.29 14.69 7.83
N GLY A 187 8.41 14.67 6.50
CA GLY A 187 9.37 13.79 5.79
C GLY A 187 8.99 12.32 5.79
N CYS A 188 7.71 11.98 5.91
CA CYS A 188 7.21 10.61 5.97
C CYS A 188 6.22 10.30 4.84
N ILE A 189 6.27 9.05 4.35
CA ILE A 189 5.18 8.44 3.57
C ILE A 189 4.72 7.20 4.35
N VAL A 190 3.40 6.99 4.40
CA VAL A 190 2.82 5.78 4.97
C VAL A 190 2.17 4.94 3.87
N MET A 191 2.49 3.65 3.82
CA MET A 191 1.82 2.68 2.96
C MET A 191 1.31 1.52 3.80
N ASN A 192 0.13 1.02 3.49
CA ASN A 192 -0.33 -0.26 4.04
C ASN A 192 0.52 -1.40 3.46
N VAL A 193 0.76 -2.45 4.24
CA VAL A 193 1.62 -3.57 3.86
C VAL A 193 1.14 -4.27 2.58
N ALA A 194 -0.17 -4.48 2.40
CA ALA A 194 -0.71 -5.06 1.18
C ALA A 194 -0.54 -4.14 -0.04
N SER A 195 -0.60 -2.81 0.16
CA SER A 195 -0.31 -1.85 -0.93
C SER A 195 1.16 -1.86 -1.33
N ALA A 196 2.07 -2.28 -0.45
CA ALA A 196 3.48 -2.43 -0.78
C ALA A 196 3.75 -3.77 -1.49
N GLY A 197 2.97 -4.82 -1.17
CA GLY A 197 3.10 -6.16 -1.77
C GLY A 197 2.46 -6.29 -3.15
N PHE A 198 1.55 -5.37 -3.49
CA PHE A 198 0.89 -5.34 -4.80
C PHE A 198 1.85 -4.88 -5.90
#